data_249ec8265a1455df5979ab2282b70e68
#
_entry.id   249ec8265a1455df5979ab2282b70e68
#
_cell.length_a   1.000
_cell.length_b   1.000
_cell.length_c   1.000
_cell.angle_alpha   90.00
_cell.angle_beta   90.00
_cell.angle_gamma   90.00
#
_symmetry.space_group_name_H-M   'P 1'
#
loop_
_entity.id
_entity.type
_entity.pdbx_description
1 polymer ?
#
loop_
_entity_poly.entity_id
_entity_poly.type
_entity_poly.pdbx_seq_one_letter_code
_entity_poly.pdbx_strand_id
1 'polypeptide(L)'
;MWLMKTLLTSRCINQRGAGQTGIGYSQRFSMPYAGLTGRYRINDIEFGALLKFRDWVNAHDNDEHYFRQLTFREKTSSSRYYGASIDAGYYVTPKAKVFAEFKYSKYEEGKGGTQIIDNTSGESANIDSDTAGLSNHNYTLTAGLQYRF
;
A
#
# COMPACT_ATOMS: atom_id res chain seq x y z
N MET A 1 -7.26 6.37 21.13
CA MET A 1 -6.23 6.32 20.07
C MET A 1 -5.82 4.86 19.90
N TRP A 2 -6.13 4.26 18.77
CA TRP A 2 -5.74 2.86 18.48
C TRP A 2 -4.49 2.89 17.60
N LEU A 3 -3.46 2.17 18.01
CA LEU A 3 -2.27 1.98 17.21
C LEU A 3 -2.47 0.70 16.39
N MET A 4 -2.59 0.82 15.07
CA MET A 4 -2.68 -0.33 14.18
C MET A 4 -1.40 -0.45 13.33
N LYS A 5 -0.94 -1.68 13.14
CA LYS A 5 0.15 -1.99 12.21
C LYS A 5 -0.46 -2.53 10.92
N THR A 6 -0.22 -1.85 9.81
CA THR A 6 -0.65 -2.33 8.49
C THR A 6 0.56 -2.76 7.68
N LEU A 7 0.45 -3.93 7.08
CA LEU A 7 1.38 -4.42 6.07
C LEU A 7 0.67 -4.29 4.71
N LEU A 8 1.20 -3.42 3.86
CA LEU A 8 0.75 -3.30 2.47
C LEU A 8 1.78 -3.96 1.57
N THR A 9 1.33 -4.91 0.75
CA THR A 9 2.17 -5.56 -0.26
C THR A 9 1.48 -5.41 -1.60
N SER A 10 2.19 -4.87 -2.58
CA SER A 10 1.77 -4.84 -3.98
C SER A 10 2.76 -5.61 -4.83
N ARG A 11 2.25 -6.38 -5.78
CA ARG A 11 3.05 -7.16 -6.73
C ARG A 11 2.58 -6.88 -8.15
N CYS A 12 3.50 -6.46 -9.00
CA CYS A 12 3.27 -6.32 -10.43
C CYS A 12 4.18 -7.29 -11.17
N ILE A 13 3.64 -7.98 -12.18
CA ILE A 13 4.39 -8.88 -13.05
C ILE A 13 4.15 -8.40 -14.47
N ASN A 14 5.20 -8.05 -15.21
CA ASN A 14 5.12 -7.70 -16.61
C ASN A 14 5.54 -8.90 -17.45
N GLN A 15 4.62 -9.42 -18.28
CA GLN A 15 4.87 -10.52 -19.21
C GLN A 15 5.12 -9.96 -20.61
N ARG A 16 6.24 -10.31 -21.21
CA ARG A 16 6.54 -10.05 -22.63
C ARG A 16 6.54 -11.38 -23.41
N GLY A 17 5.61 -11.50 -24.37
CA GLY A 17 5.50 -12.69 -25.23
C GLY A 17 4.76 -13.86 -24.58
N ALA A 18 4.50 -14.92 -25.33
CA ALA A 18 3.73 -16.07 -24.88
C ALA A 18 4.37 -16.78 -23.68
N GLY A 19 3.94 -16.42 -22.46
CA GLY A 19 4.26 -17.12 -21.23
C GLY A 19 5.60 -16.80 -20.57
N GLN A 20 6.39 -15.84 -21.08
CA GLN A 20 7.67 -15.47 -20.46
C GLN A 20 7.53 -14.19 -19.62
N THR A 21 7.87 -14.29 -18.33
CA THR A 21 7.94 -13.15 -17.43
C THR A 21 9.26 -12.40 -17.62
N GLY A 22 9.20 -11.16 -18.11
CA GLY A 22 10.40 -10.33 -18.34
C GLY A 22 10.89 -9.59 -17.08
N ILE A 23 9.95 -9.06 -16.29
CA ILE A 23 10.23 -8.28 -15.08
C ILE A 23 9.22 -8.68 -14.01
N GLY A 24 9.70 -8.94 -12.80
CA GLY A 24 8.89 -9.14 -11.59
C GLY A 24 9.16 -8.01 -10.61
N TYR A 25 8.11 -7.28 -10.22
CA TYR A 25 8.21 -6.16 -9.29
C TYR A 25 7.31 -6.37 -8.09
N SER A 26 7.85 -6.19 -6.88
CA SER A 26 7.07 -6.26 -5.64
C SER A 26 7.48 -5.19 -4.65
N GLN A 27 6.50 -4.53 -4.05
CA GLN A 27 6.72 -3.54 -2.99
C GLN A 27 6.08 -3.99 -1.69
N ARG A 28 6.77 -3.74 -0.58
CA ARG A 28 6.26 -3.97 0.77
C ARG A 28 6.47 -2.74 1.64
N PHE A 29 5.37 -2.22 2.18
CA PHE A 29 5.36 -1.13 3.14
C PHE A 29 5.04 -1.68 4.53
N SER A 30 5.88 -1.37 5.52
CA SER A 30 5.66 -1.76 6.92
C SER A 30 5.63 -0.52 7.78
N MET A 31 4.47 -0.23 8.37
CA MET A 31 4.28 0.98 9.17
C MET A 31 3.26 0.78 10.29
N PRO A 32 3.59 1.11 11.54
CA PRO A 32 2.57 1.44 12.51
C PRO A 32 2.04 2.84 12.20
N TYR A 33 0.73 3.07 12.32
CA TYR A 33 0.13 4.38 12.09
C TYR A 33 -0.78 4.80 13.25
N ALA A 34 -0.92 6.10 13.43
CA ALA A 34 -1.97 6.68 14.27
C ALA A 34 -3.17 7.02 13.38
N GLY A 35 -4.37 6.78 13.90
CA GLY A 35 -5.60 7.07 13.16
C GLY A 35 -6.66 7.70 14.06
N LEU A 36 -7.45 8.59 13.45
CA LEU A 36 -8.64 9.18 14.04
C LEU A 36 -9.85 8.73 13.23
N THR A 37 -10.84 8.15 13.91
CA THR A 37 -12.08 7.72 13.27
C THR A 37 -13.27 8.42 13.93
N GLY A 38 -14.26 8.76 13.10
CA GLY A 38 -15.55 9.30 13.53
C GLY A 38 -16.69 8.58 12.80
N ARG A 39 -17.80 8.35 13.50
CA ARG A 39 -19.05 7.85 12.92
C ARG A 39 -20.20 8.69 13.40
N TYR A 40 -21.12 8.95 12.50
CA TYR A 40 -22.32 9.71 12.77
C TYR A 40 -23.52 9.08 12.09
N ARG A 41 -24.62 8.94 12.80
CA ARG A 41 -25.85 8.33 12.28
C ARG A 41 -27.02 9.29 12.47
N ILE A 42 -27.77 9.50 11.39
CA ILE A 42 -29.05 10.21 11.38
C ILE A 42 -30.10 9.27 10.80
N ASN A 43 -31.09 8.89 11.59
CA ASN A 43 -32.13 7.94 11.17
C ASN A 43 -31.49 6.64 10.59
N ASP A 44 -31.73 6.39 9.32
CA ASP A 44 -31.24 5.21 8.62
C ASP A 44 -29.94 5.46 7.82
N ILE A 45 -29.38 6.67 7.91
CA ILE A 45 -28.13 7.02 7.22
C ILE A 45 -26.99 7.06 8.22
N GLU A 46 -25.89 6.37 7.91
CA GLU A 46 -24.65 6.36 8.69
C GLU A 46 -23.52 6.92 7.84
N PHE A 47 -22.75 7.83 8.41
CA PHE A 47 -21.54 8.37 7.82
C PHE A 47 -20.33 7.96 8.66
N GLY A 48 -19.25 7.61 8.00
CA GLY A 48 -17.97 7.31 8.63
C GLY A 48 -16.84 8.10 8.00
N ALA A 49 -15.86 8.44 8.82
CA ALA A 49 -14.60 9.02 8.35
C ALA A 49 -13.44 8.44 9.15
N LEU A 50 -12.32 8.23 8.47
CA LEU A 50 -11.08 7.76 9.07
C LEU A 50 -9.92 8.53 8.47
N LEU A 51 -9.07 9.09 9.33
CA LEU A 51 -7.79 9.68 8.96
C LEU A 51 -6.66 8.84 9.54
N LYS A 52 -5.62 8.62 8.75
CA LYS A 52 -4.41 7.89 9.14
C LYS A 52 -3.19 8.73 8.83
N PHE A 53 -2.24 8.70 9.72
CA PHE A 53 -0.99 9.43 9.55
C PHE A 53 0.17 8.65 10.14
N ARG A 54 1.31 8.73 9.46
CA ARG A 54 2.60 8.26 9.94
C ARG A 54 3.72 9.11 9.36
N ASP A 55 4.64 9.54 10.23
CA ASP A 55 5.79 10.37 9.87
C ASP A 55 7.05 9.57 9.53
N TRP A 56 7.01 8.25 9.78
CA TRP A 56 8.15 7.39 9.52
C TRP A 56 7.69 6.03 9.01
N VAL A 57 8.07 5.70 7.78
CA VAL A 57 7.70 4.47 7.10
C VAL A 57 8.95 3.80 6.53
N ASN A 58 9.05 2.49 6.70
CA ASN A 58 10.04 1.66 6.02
C ASN A 58 9.37 0.98 4.82
N ALA A 59 9.97 1.13 3.66
CA ALA A 59 9.56 0.43 2.47
C ALA A 59 10.71 -0.41 1.91
N HIS A 60 10.35 -1.53 1.35
CA HIS A 60 11.24 -2.43 0.64
C HIS A 60 10.62 -2.75 -0.70
N ASP A 61 11.42 -2.74 -1.74
CA ASP A 61 11.02 -3.32 -2.99
C ASP A 61 12.00 -4.39 -3.48
N ASN A 62 11.54 -5.17 -4.43
CA ASN A 62 12.32 -6.18 -5.11
C ASN A 62 11.91 -6.14 -6.58
N ASP A 63 12.86 -5.81 -7.45
CA ASP A 63 12.70 -5.75 -8.90
C ASP A 63 13.59 -6.82 -9.53
N GLU A 64 12.96 -7.81 -10.15
CA GLU A 64 13.62 -8.96 -10.76
C GLU A 64 13.61 -8.83 -12.29
N HIS A 65 14.79 -8.64 -12.87
CA HIS A 65 15.00 -8.62 -14.32
C HIS A 65 15.43 -10.00 -14.82
N TYR A 66 14.46 -10.87 -15.11
CA TYR A 66 14.72 -12.28 -15.45
C TYR A 66 15.62 -12.45 -16.68
N PHE A 67 15.46 -11.64 -17.71
CA PHE A 67 16.30 -11.75 -18.92
C PHE A 67 17.75 -11.29 -18.72
N ARG A 68 17.97 -10.40 -17.75
CA ARG A 68 19.32 -9.90 -17.41
C ARG A 68 19.94 -10.66 -16.26
N GLN A 69 19.21 -11.58 -15.64
CA GLN A 69 19.62 -12.29 -14.43
C GLN A 69 20.04 -11.34 -13.30
N LEU A 70 19.39 -10.19 -13.18
CA LEU A 70 19.67 -9.16 -12.17
C LEU A 70 18.48 -8.98 -11.25
N THR A 71 18.75 -8.82 -9.97
CA THR A 71 17.77 -8.45 -8.96
C THR A 71 18.20 -7.15 -8.28
N PHE A 72 17.29 -6.17 -8.24
CA PHE A 72 17.46 -4.94 -7.50
C PHE A 72 16.60 -5.00 -6.24
N ARG A 73 17.22 -4.77 -5.09
CA ARG A 73 16.54 -4.67 -3.80
C ARG A 73 16.73 -3.29 -3.24
N GLU A 74 15.65 -2.58 -3.07
CA GLU A 74 15.68 -1.24 -2.55
C GLU A 74 15.11 -1.20 -1.13
N LYS A 75 15.75 -0.39 -0.28
CA LYS A 75 15.30 -0.12 1.07
C LYS A 75 15.24 1.38 1.26
N THR A 76 14.04 1.88 1.55
CA THR A 76 13.83 3.29 1.82
C THR A 76 13.31 3.49 3.24
N SER A 77 13.67 4.62 3.82
CA SER A 77 13.25 5.03 5.16
C SER A 77 12.90 6.52 5.17
N SER A 78 12.36 6.98 6.29
CA SER A 78 12.09 8.42 6.53
C SER A 78 11.07 9.05 5.59
N SER A 79 10.08 8.28 5.15
CA SER A 79 8.96 8.78 4.37
C SER A 79 7.69 8.95 5.22
N ARG A 80 6.70 9.66 4.68
CA ARG A 80 5.40 9.91 5.33
C ARG A 80 4.30 9.12 4.64
N TYR A 81 3.32 8.75 5.45
CA TYR A 81 2.10 8.13 4.97
C TYR A 81 0.88 8.92 5.43
N TYR A 82 -0.02 9.17 4.49
CA TYR A 82 -1.33 9.76 4.71
C TYR A 82 -2.39 8.83 4.16
N GLY A 83 -3.44 8.63 4.92
CA GLY A 83 -4.60 7.88 4.49
C GLY A 83 -5.86 8.55 4.97
N ALA A 84 -6.87 8.59 4.12
CA ALA A 84 -8.21 9.05 4.45
C ALA A 84 -9.24 8.10 3.87
N SER A 85 -10.32 7.86 4.60
CA SER A 85 -11.51 7.24 4.03
C SER A 85 -12.75 7.95 4.53
N ILE A 86 -13.75 7.99 3.66
CA ILE A 86 -15.11 8.40 3.98
C ILE A 86 -16.06 7.31 3.52
N ASP A 87 -17.06 7.03 4.32
CA ASP A 87 -18.11 6.07 3.97
C ASP A 87 -19.48 6.64 4.28
N ALA A 88 -20.45 6.21 3.50
CA ALA A 88 -21.86 6.46 3.73
C ALA A 88 -22.64 5.16 3.56
N GLY A 89 -23.58 4.91 4.45
CA GLY A 89 -24.43 3.72 4.42
C GLY A 89 -25.88 4.04 4.72
N TYR A 90 -26.78 3.32 4.07
CA TYR A 90 -28.22 3.39 4.31
C TYR A 90 -28.75 2.06 4.80
N TYR A 91 -29.42 2.07 5.94
CA TYR A 91 -30.07 0.90 6.54
C TYR A 91 -31.41 0.65 5.86
N VAL A 92 -31.45 -0.32 4.96
CA VAL A 92 -32.69 -0.77 4.28
C VAL A 92 -33.59 -1.51 5.26
N THR A 93 -32.99 -2.21 6.24
CA THR A 93 -33.65 -2.82 7.38
C THR A 93 -32.76 -2.69 8.61
N PRO A 94 -33.26 -2.96 9.83
CA PRO A 94 -32.40 -2.94 11.03
C PRO A 94 -31.19 -3.87 10.96
N LYS A 95 -31.19 -4.86 10.07
CA LYS A 95 -30.13 -5.84 9.88
C LYS A 95 -29.35 -5.71 8.57
N ALA A 96 -29.86 -4.95 7.59
CA ALA A 96 -29.27 -4.81 6.27
C ALA A 96 -28.92 -3.36 5.95
N LYS A 97 -27.69 -3.11 5.55
CA LYS A 97 -27.18 -1.78 5.18
C LYS A 97 -26.47 -1.86 3.82
N VAL A 98 -26.88 -1.03 2.88
CA VAL A 98 -26.08 -0.74 1.67
C VAL A 98 -25.09 0.37 1.99
N PHE A 99 -23.88 0.29 1.45
CA PHE A 99 -22.86 1.29 1.71
C PHE A 99 -21.97 1.57 0.50
N ALA A 100 -21.37 2.75 0.50
CA ALA A 100 -20.27 3.13 -0.37
C ALA A 100 -19.15 3.71 0.48
N GLU A 101 -17.90 3.37 0.14
CA GLU A 101 -16.70 3.84 0.80
C GLU A 101 -15.69 4.32 -0.24
N PHE A 102 -15.12 5.50 -0.04
CA PHE A 102 -13.97 6.00 -0.78
C PHE A 102 -12.76 6.05 0.14
N LYS A 103 -11.66 5.47 -0.33
CA LYS A 103 -10.36 5.50 0.35
C LYS A 103 -9.32 6.18 -0.53
N TYR A 104 -8.51 7.00 0.09
CA TYR A 104 -7.31 7.56 -0.46
C TYR A 104 -6.12 7.23 0.43
N SER A 105 -5.00 6.85 -0.16
CA SER A 105 -3.75 6.72 0.57
C SER A 105 -2.58 7.22 -0.27
N LYS A 106 -1.66 7.89 0.36
CA LYS A 106 -0.42 8.38 -0.23
C LYS A 106 0.75 8.02 0.67
N TYR A 107 1.72 7.39 0.07
CA TYR A 107 3.06 7.21 0.59
C TYR A 107 3.97 8.20 -0.14
N GLU A 108 4.56 9.16 0.57
CA GLU A 108 5.50 10.11 -0.01
C GLU A 108 6.82 9.41 -0.32
N GLU A 109 7.57 9.96 -1.27
CA GLU A 109 8.83 9.39 -1.68
C GLU A 109 9.79 9.25 -0.49
N GLY A 110 10.14 8.00 -0.18
CA GLY A 110 11.24 7.66 0.70
C GLY A 110 12.49 7.44 -0.12
N LYS A 111 13.64 7.89 0.36
CA LYS A 111 14.93 7.66 -0.27
C LYS A 111 15.77 6.67 0.50
N GLY A 112 16.68 5.98 -0.18
CA GLY A 112 17.54 4.99 0.44
C GLY A 112 18.53 4.35 -0.52
N GLY A 113 19.05 3.19 -0.12
CA GLY A 113 20.06 2.46 -0.88
C GLY A 113 19.48 1.34 -1.73
N THR A 114 20.23 0.96 -2.76
CA THR A 114 19.95 -0.15 -3.67
C THR A 114 21.01 -1.23 -3.55
N GLN A 115 20.58 -2.47 -3.42
CA GLN A 115 21.41 -3.66 -3.59
C GLN A 115 21.18 -4.27 -4.96
N ILE A 116 22.22 -4.44 -5.74
CA ILE A 116 22.18 -5.10 -7.04
C ILE A 116 22.77 -6.50 -6.87
N ILE A 117 22.07 -7.52 -7.32
CA ILE A 117 22.49 -8.92 -7.24
C ILE A 117 22.55 -9.49 -8.66
N ASP A 118 23.69 -10.00 -9.06
CA ASP A 118 23.85 -10.83 -10.25
C ASP A 118 23.48 -12.28 -9.90
N ASN A 119 22.36 -12.75 -10.45
CA ASN A 119 21.84 -14.08 -10.17
C ASN A 119 22.63 -15.18 -10.90
N THR A 120 23.51 -14.82 -11.83
CA THR A 120 24.38 -15.77 -12.55
C THR A 120 25.63 -16.07 -11.76
N SER A 121 26.32 -15.04 -11.26
CA SER A 121 27.56 -15.18 -10.47
C SER A 121 27.32 -15.30 -8.97
N GLY A 122 26.16 -14.81 -8.49
CA GLY A 122 25.87 -14.64 -7.06
C GLY A 122 26.55 -13.43 -6.43
N GLU A 123 27.23 -12.60 -7.20
CA GLU A 123 27.86 -11.38 -6.72
C GLU A 123 26.82 -10.31 -6.39
N SER A 124 27.11 -9.47 -5.42
CA SER A 124 26.25 -8.36 -5.06
C SER A 124 27.04 -7.08 -4.79
N ALA A 125 26.45 -5.95 -5.20
CA ALA A 125 26.96 -4.62 -4.91
C ALA A 125 25.89 -3.81 -4.16
N ASN A 126 26.32 -3.06 -3.14
CA ASN A 126 25.45 -2.16 -2.39
C ASN A 126 25.81 -0.71 -2.74
N ILE A 127 24.80 0.09 -3.01
CA ILE A 127 24.91 1.52 -3.25
C ILE A 127 24.11 2.21 -2.16
N ASP A 128 24.81 2.76 -1.16
CA ASP A 128 24.22 3.33 0.07
C ASP A 128 23.80 4.80 -0.07
N SER A 129 23.96 5.40 -1.24
CA SER A 129 23.50 6.76 -1.51
C SER A 129 21.99 6.76 -1.83
N ASP A 130 21.35 7.92 -1.80
CA ASP A 130 19.93 8.16 -2.15
C ASP A 130 19.57 7.76 -3.59
N THR A 131 19.93 6.55 -4.00
CA THR A 131 19.73 5.99 -5.35
C THR A 131 18.37 5.33 -5.51
N ALA A 132 17.76 4.91 -4.40
CA ALA A 132 16.42 4.36 -4.38
C ALA A 132 15.39 5.42 -4.02
N GLY A 133 14.27 5.44 -4.73
CA GLY A 133 13.13 6.30 -4.45
C GLY A 133 11.81 5.54 -4.60
N LEU A 134 11.06 5.41 -3.52
CA LEU A 134 9.77 4.73 -3.50
C LEU A 134 8.67 5.70 -3.13
N SER A 135 7.65 5.79 -3.98
CA SER A 135 6.41 6.52 -3.72
C SER A 135 5.22 5.70 -4.18
N ASN A 136 4.08 5.90 -3.55
CA ASN A 136 2.84 5.25 -3.95
C ASN A 136 1.63 6.11 -3.61
N HIS A 137 0.62 6.11 -4.47
CA HIS A 137 -0.70 6.65 -4.17
C HIS A 137 -1.76 5.70 -4.66
N ASN A 138 -2.85 5.61 -3.93
CA ASN A 138 -3.92 4.67 -4.24
C ASN A 138 -5.28 5.30 -3.94
N TYR A 139 -6.24 5.01 -4.83
CA TYR A 139 -7.66 5.36 -4.69
C TYR A 139 -8.47 4.07 -4.75
N THR A 140 -9.40 3.91 -3.83
CA THR A 140 -10.29 2.76 -3.82
C THR A 140 -11.72 3.24 -3.62
N LEU A 141 -12.63 2.79 -4.48
CA LEU A 141 -14.06 2.95 -4.31
C LEU A 141 -14.66 1.56 -4.07
N THR A 142 -15.36 1.41 -2.97
CA THR A 142 -16.04 0.17 -2.60
C THR A 142 -17.52 0.44 -2.41
N ALA A 143 -18.37 -0.42 -2.97
CA ALA A 143 -19.81 -0.45 -2.67
C ALA A 143 -20.21 -1.87 -2.29
N GLY A 144 -21.17 -2.00 -1.39
CA GLY A 144 -21.57 -3.32 -0.92
C GLY A 144 -22.80 -3.33 -0.06
N LEU A 145 -23.18 -4.56 0.32
CA LEU A 145 -24.26 -4.85 1.25
C LEU A 145 -23.65 -5.49 2.50
N GLN A 146 -24.00 -4.96 3.65
CA GLN A 146 -23.67 -5.53 4.95
C GLN A 146 -24.94 -6.09 5.59
N TYR A 147 -24.90 -7.37 6.02
CA TYR A 147 -26.00 -8.01 6.72
C TYR A 147 -25.53 -8.52 8.09
N ARG A 148 -26.37 -8.33 9.13
CA ARG A 148 -26.14 -8.86 10.48
C ARG A 148 -27.10 -9.99 10.74
N PHE A 149 -26.56 -11.15 11.03
CA PHE A 149 -27.32 -12.33 11.44
C PHE A 149 -27.81 -12.25 12.89
#